data_4e99fcab0ba1d52fb2fa4c19275074be
#
_entry.id   4e99fcab0ba1d52fb2fa4c19275074be
#
_cell.length_a   1.000
_cell.length_b   1.000
_cell.length_c   1.000
_cell.angle_alpha   90.00
_cell.angle_beta   90.00
_cell.angle_gamma   90.00
#
_symmetry.space_group_name_H-M   'P 1'
#
loop_
_entity.id
_entity.type
_entity.pdbx_description
1 polymer ?
#
loop_
_entity_poly.entity_id
_entity_poly.type
_entity_poly.pdbx_seq_one_letter_code
_entity_poly.pdbx_strand_id
1 'polypeptide(L)'
;MSSQETEVKFYVRQLKRIESRLQDLGAYSIQSRTHELNLRFDLPDNSLRQAGKVLRLRQDEHVRLTYKGPSQRSDGVLSRIELETVLDDFETGQKILDALGYILVATYEKYRRTYEMGEFHIMLDELPYGDFVEIEGSDATSLREASDKLELEFSAAIPASYLALFDGLAQRRGMDSSHLTFSALNGLQIAEGDLGVFPADKL
;
A
#
# COMPACT_ATOMS: atom_id res chain seq x y z
N MET A 1 -17.20 2.66 12.76
CA MET A 1 -16.91 1.34 13.36
C MET A 1 -15.44 1.08 13.08
N SER A 2 -14.64 0.60 14.05
CA SER A 2 -13.27 0.18 13.77
C SER A 2 -13.35 -1.14 13.03
N SER A 3 -12.83 -1.19 11.79
CA SER A 3 -12.63 -2.45 11.08
C SER A 3 -11.22 -2.96 11.37
N GLN A 4 -11.09 -4.24 11.60
CA GLN A 4 -9.79 -4.90 11.59
C GLN A 4 -9.44 -5.15 10.13
N GLU A 5 -8.40 -4.46 9.62
CA GLU A 5 -7.84 -4.70 8.30
C GLU A 5 -6.91 -5.92 8.38
N THR A 6 -7.08 -6.88 7.49
CA THR A 6 -6.19 -8.05 7.35
C THR A 6 -5.80 -8.17 5.89
N GLU A 7 -4.50 -8.04 5.61
CA GLU A 7 -3.98 -7.96 4.25
C GLU A 7 -2.71 -8.78 4.04
N VAL A 8 -2.48 -9.17 2.79
CA VAL A 8 -1.19 -9.68 2.30
C VAL A 8 -0.76 -8.91 1.06
N LYS A 9 0.55 -8.70 0.90
CA LYS A 9 1.13 -7.94 -0.20
C LYS A 9 2.16 -8.77 -0.95
N PHE A 10 2.20 -8.61 -2.27
CA PHE A 10 3.15 -9.27 -3.16
C PHE A 10 3.76 -8.27 -4.13
N TYR A 11 5.04 -8.45 -4.44
CA TYR A 11 5.68 -7.84 -5.61
C TYR A 11 5.45 -8.75 -6.82
N VAL A 12 5.12 -8.16 -7.97
CA VAL A 12 4.86 -8.90 -9.21
C VAL A 12 5.57 -8.26 -10.39
N ARG A 13 5.94 -9.08 -11.38
CA ARG A 13 6.54 -8.62 -12.65
C ARG A 13 5.50 -8.33 -13.72
N GLN A 14 4.37 -8.99 -13.67
CA GLN A 14 3.35 -8.98 -14.74
C GLN A 14 1.97 -8.64 -14.20
N LEU A 15 1.76 -7.40 -13.78
CA LEU A 15 0.49 -6.93 -13.21
C LEU A 15 -0.70 -7.20 -14.16
N LYS A 16 -0.50 -7.06 -15.49
CA LYS A 16 -1.52 -7.34 -16.50
C LYS A 16 -1.96 -8.81 -16.52
N ARG A 17 -1.05 -9.75 -16.24
CA ARG A 17 -1.39 -11.18 -16.14
C ARG A 17 -2.30 -11.45 -14.95
N ILE A 18 -2.02 -10.81 -13.83
CA ILE A 18 -2.88 -10.92 -12.64
C ILE A 18 -4.26 -10.30 -12.93
N GLU A 19 -4.30 -9.16 -13.63
CA GLU A 19 -5.55 -8.53 -14.04
C GLU A 19 -6.39 -9.46 -14.96
N SER A 20 -5.77 -10.09 -15.95
CA SER A 20 -6.45 -11.09 -16.80
C SER A 20 -6.96 -12.28 -15.98
N ARG A 21 -6.16 -12.75 -15.03
CA ARG A 21 -6.56 -13.87 -14.14
C ARG A 21 -7.77 -13.50 -13.27
N LEU A 22 -7.83 -12.27 -12.75
CA LEU A 22 -8.99 -11.76 -12.02
C LEU A 22 -10.27 -11.80 -12.88
N GLN A 23 -10.17 -11.38 -14.14
CA GLN A 23 -11.28 -11.42 -15.08
C GLN A 23 -11.74 -12.86 -15.35
N ASP A 24 -10.81 -13.80 -15.55
CA ASP A 24 -11.12 -15.23 -15.76
C ASP A 24 -11.81 -15.85 -14.52
N LEU A 25 -11.49 -15.37 -13.32
CA LEU A 25 -12.09 -15.78 -12.06
C LEU A 25 -13.45 -15.09 -11.78
N GLY A 26 -13.90 -14.21 -12.68
CA GLY A 26 -15.16 -13.50 -12.53
C GLY A 26 -15.11 -12.36 -11.51
N ALA A 27 -13.93 -11.86 -11.18
CA ALA A 27 -13.78 -10.64 -10.38
C ALA A 27 -14.27 -9.42 -11.17
N TYR A 28 -14.90 -8.47 -10.50
CA TYR A 28 -15.35 -7.24 -11.14
C TYR A 28 -14.60 -6.02 -10.58
N SER A 29 -14.32 -5.07 -11.47
CA SER A 29 -13.63 -3.83 -11.10
C SER A 29 -14.60 -2.93 -10.33
N ILE A 30 -14.22 -2.56 -9.10
CA ILE A 30 -14.95 -1.59 -8.27
C ILE A 30 -14.28 -0.21 -8.29
N GLN A 31 -13.00 -0.15 -8.72
CA GLN A 31 -12.27 1.10 -8.93
C GLN A 31 -11.36 0.95 -10.15
N SER A 32 -11.52 1.83 -11.15
CA SER A 32 -10.65 1.91 -12.30
C SER A 32 -9.25 2.41 -11.90
N ARG A 33 -8.30 2.43 -12.84
CA ARG A 33 -6.94 2.94 -12.57
C ARG A 33 -6.98 4.39 -12.12
N THR A 34 -6.82 4.60 -10.83
CA THR A 34 -6.91 5.91 -10.16
C THR A 34 -5.56 6.30 -9.58
N HIS A 35 -5.17 7.56 -9.76
CA HIS A 35 -3.98 8.11 -9.12
C HIS A 35 -4.27 8.42 -7.67
N GLU A 36 -3.39 7.98 -6.78
CA GLU A 36 -3.43 8.29 -5.35
C GLU A 36 -2.22 9.13 -4.97
N LEU A 37 -2.47 10.31 -4.40
CA LEU A 37 -1.48 11.11 -3.68
C LEU A 37 -1.67 10.89 -2.18
N ASN A 38 -0.62 10.50 -1.50
CA ASN A 38 -0.65 10.18 -0.08
C ASN A 38 0.36 11.02 0.69
N LEU A 39 -0.11 11.72 1.71
CA LEU A 39 0.70 12.47 2.67
C LEU A 39 0.73 11.71 3.99
N ARG A 40 1.92 11.44 4.52
CA ARG A 40 2.13 10.80 5.82
C ARG A 40 2.53 11.85 6.84
N PHE A 41 1.86 11.82 7.96
CA PHE A 41 2.07 12.74 9.06
C PHE A 41 2.59 12.03 10.29
N ASP A 42 3.41 12.73 11.07
CA ASP A 42 3.88 12.31 12.39
C ASP A 42 4.01 13.55 13.29
N LEU A 43 4.26 13.34 14.57
CA LEU A 43 4.68 14.41 15.46
C LEU A 43 6.19 14.66 15.29
N PRO A 44 6.71 15.85 15.69
CA PRO A 44 8.13 16.17 15.54
C PRO A 44 9.10 15.17 16.21
N ASP A 45 8.62 14.45 17.21
CA ASP A 45 9.37 13.40 17.92
C ASP A 45 9.26 12.01 17.27
N ASN A 46 8.57 11.88 16.12
CA ASN A 46 8.28 10.62 15.42
C ASN A 46 7.52 9.59 16.28
N SER A 47 6.72 10.03 17.25
CA SER A 47 6.05 9.16 18.21
C SER A 47 5.01 8.21 17.56
N LEU A 48 4.36 8.60 16.46
CA LEU A 48 3.49 7.68 15.73
C LEU A 48 4.28 6.53 15.11
N ARG A 49 5.38 6.84 14.41
CA ARG A 49 6.25 5.84 13.79
C ARG A 49 6.84 4.90 14.83
N GLN A 50 7.34 5.44 15.96
CA GLN A 50 7.90 4.65 17.06
C GLN A 50 6.86 3.71 17.67
N ALA A 51 5.59 4.12 17.73
CA ALA A 51 4.47 3.31 18.21
C ALA A 51 3.86 2.39 17.13
N GLY A 52 4.44 2.31 15.92
CA GLY A 52 3.92 1.52 14.82
C GLY A 52 2.59 2.02 14.26
N LYS A 53 2.28 3.30 14.49
CA LYS A 53 1.04 3.96 14.04
C LYS A 53 1.24 4.72 12.74
N VAL A 54 0.14 4.97 12.03
CA VAL A 54 0.11 5.68 10.77
C VAL A 54 -0.98 6.74 10.81
N LEU A 55 -0.64 7.97 10.42
CA LEU A 55 -1.61 9.01 10.10
C LEU A 55 -1.38 9.44 8.64
N ARG A 56 -2.41 9.31 7.82
CA ARG A 56 -2.33 9.52 6.37
C ARG A 56 -3.50 10.37 5.89
N LEU A 57 -3.19 11.38 5.08
CA LEU A 57 -4.17 12.10 4.27
C LEU A 57 -3.96 11.65 2.82
N ARG A 58 -5.02 11.13 2.17
CA ARG A 58 -4.98 10.63 0.79
C ARG A 58 -5.95 11.43 -0.07
N GLN A 59 -5.51 11.75 -1.27
CA GLN A 59 -6.34 12.26 -2.34
C GLN A 59 -6.33 11.28 -3.51
N ASP A 60 -7.50 10.80 -3.84
CA ASP A 60 -7.83 10.06 -5.06
C ASP A 60 -9.11 10.67 -5.66
N GLU A 61 -10.16 9.92 -5.91
CA GLU A 61 -11.52 10.43 -6.25
C GLU A 61 -12.18 11.13 -5.05
N HIS A 62 -11.70 10.83 -3.84
CA HIS A 62 -12.13 11.41 -2.58
C HIS A 62 -10.92 11.86 -1.77
N VAL A 63 -11.16 12.66 -0.74
CA VAL A 63 -10.15 12.97 0.27
C VAL A 63 -10.41 12.11 1.50
N ARG A 64 -9.42 11.36 1.95
CA ARG A 64 -9.55 10.46 3.11
C ARG A 64 -8.47 10.71 4.15
N LEU A 65 -8.90 10.83 5.38
CA LEU A 65 -8.02 10.83 6.55
C LEU A 65 -8.07 9.45 7.19
N THR A 66 -6.93 8.79 7.24
CA THR A 66 -6.81 7.42 7.74
C THR A 66 -5.85 7.37 8.93
N TYR A 67 -6.29 6.76 10.03
CA TYR A 67 -5.43 6.34 11.12
C TYR A 67 -5.31 4.82 11.10
N LYS A 68 -4.07 4.30 11.17
CA LYS A 68 -3.82 2.87 11.33
C LYS A 68 -3.05 2.63 12.63
N GLY A 69 -3.54 1.71 13.45
CA GLY A 69 -2.90 1.28 14.70
C GLY A 69 -1.66 0.42 14.48
N PRO A 70 -0.99 -0.01 15.56
CA PRO A 70 0.12 -0.96 15.49
C PRO A 70 -0.31 -2.25 14.81
N SER A 71 0.51 -2.76 13.88
CA SER A 71 0.22 -3.99 13.16
C SER A 71 0.66 -5.22 13.95
N GLN A 72 -0.16 -6.27 13.91
CA GLN A 72 0.23 -7.63 14.23
C GLN A 72 0.65 -8.34 12.95
N ARG A 73 1.69 -9.15 13.03
CA ARG A 73 2.24 -9.88 11.87
C ARG A 73 2.27 -11.35 12.18
N SER A 74 1.71 -12.16 11.29
CA SER A 74 1.80 -13.62 11.35
C SER A 74 1.80 -14.17 9.92
N ASP A 75 2.78 -15.04 9.61
CA ASP A 75 2.88 -15.76 8.33
C ASP A 75 2.75 -14.89 7.06
N GLY A 76 3.35 -13.70 7.08
CA GLY A 76 3.29 -12.74 5.95
C GLY A 76 2.03 -11.88 5.90
N VAL A 77 1.05 -12.14 6.77
CA VAL A 77 -0.21 -11.39 6.87
C VAL A 77 -0.05 -10.25 7.88
N LEU A 78 -0.60 -9.08 7.54
CA LEU A 78 -0.72 -7.92 8.42
C LEU A 78 -2.15 -7.78 8.90
N SER A 79 -2.33 -7.53 10.19
CA SER A 79 -3.63 -7.21 10.78
C SER A 79 -3.49 -6.04 11.75
N ARG A 80 -4.41 -5.06 11.65
CA ARG A 80 -4.42 -3.85 12.50
C ARG A 80 -5.77 -3.16 12.51
N ILE A 81 -5.97 -2.29 13.50
CA ILE A 81 -7.12 -1.38 13.51
C ILE A 81 -6.91 -0.30 12.45
N GLU A 82 -7.91 -0.06 11.63
CA GLU A 82 -8.00 1.06 10.72
C GLU A 82 -9.25 1.90 11.00
N LEU A 83 -9.06 3.23 11.06
CA LEU A 83 -10.12 4.23 11.17
C LEU A 83 -9.97 5.17 9.99
N GLU A 84 -11.00 5.28 9.16
CA GLU A 84 -10.99 6.15 7.99
C GLU A 84 -12.25 7.02 7.96
N THR A 85 -12.08 8.26 7.54
CA THR A 85 -13.18 9.20 7.26
C THR A 85 -12.90 9.98 5.99
N VAL A 86 -13.97 10.38 5.31
CA VAL A 86 -13.91 11.24 4.12
C VAL A 86 -13.92 12.70 4.59
N LEU A 87 -13.12 13.52 3.95
CA LEU A 87 -13.07 14.97 4.11
C LEU A 87 -13.51 15.63 2.80
N ASP A 88 -14.02 16.86 2.87
CA ASP A 88 -14.47 17.59 1.70
C ASP A 88 -13.29 18.27 0.95
N ASP A 89 -12.20 18.63 1.67
CA ASP A 89 -11.11 19.41 1.12
C ASP A 89 -9.74 18.93 1.62
N PHE A 90 -8.85 18.66 0.66
CA PHE A 90 -7.51 18.14 0.94
C PHE A 90 -6.59 19.16 1.62
N GLU A 91 -6.58 20.42 1.12
CA GLU A 91 -5.73 21.45 1.69
C GLU A 91 -6.15 21.84 3.09
N THR A 92 -7.46 21.92 3.34
CA THR A 92 -8.00 22.19 4.69
C THR A 92 -7.68 21.05 5.63
N GLY A 93 -7.78 19.78 5.17
CA GLY A 93 -7.37 18.61 5.95
C GLY A 93 -5.91 18.69 6.36
N GLN A 94 -5.01 19.04 5.43
CA GLN A 94 -3.59 19.25 5.72
C GLN A 94 -3.38 20.39 6.73
N LYS A 95 -4.00 21.57 6.52
CA LYS A 95 -3.87 22.73 7.42
C LYS A 95 -4.35 22.41 8.85
N ILE A 96 -5.38 21.59 8.99
CA ILE A 96 -5.85 21.16 10.31
C ILE A 96 -4.78 20.28 10.99
N LEU A 97 -4.18 19.34 10.27
CA LEU A 97 -3.12 18.49 10.82
C LEU A 97 -1.90 19.33 11.23
N ASP A 98 -1.48 20.27 10.40
CA ASP A 98 -0.39 21.21 10.71
C ASP A 98 -0.72 22.06 11.97
N ALA A 99 -1.95 22.57 12.09
CA ALA A 99 -2.40 23.35 13.25
C ALA A 99 -2.46 22.51 14.55
N LEU A 100 -2.67 21.20 14.43
CA LEU A 100 -2.62 20.25 15.54
C LEU A 100 -1.18 19.81 15.90
N GLY A 101 -0.16 20.35 15.21
CA GLY A 101 1.25 20.07 15.47
C GLY A 101 1.83 18.85 14.79
N TYR A 102 1.08 18.25 13.85
CA TYR A 102 1.65 17.19 13.00
C TYR A 102 2.51 17.79 11.90
N ILE A 103 3.56 17.09 11.51
CA ILE A 103 4.43 17.48 10.40
C ILE A 103 4.33 16.45 9.26
N LEU A 104 4.47 16.92 8.02
CA LEU A 104 4.58 16.06 6.86
C LEU A 104 5.94 15.36 6.86
N VAL A 105 5.94 14.03 6.92
CA VAL A 105 7.16 13.21 6.97
C VAL A 105 7.44 12.42 5.70
N ALA A 106 6.42 12.16 4.88
CA ALA A 106 6.62 11.54 3.58
C ALA A 106 5.44 11.83 2.64
N THR A 107 5.75 11.97 1.36
CA THR A 107 4.79 12.03 0.25
C THR A 107 5.02 10.80 -0.63
N TYR A 108 3.94 10.09 -1.00
CA TYR A 108 4.04 9.00 -1.96
C TYR A 108 2.85 8.94 -2.89
N GLU A 109 3.11 8.45 -4.09
CA GLU A 109 2.13 8.29 -5.15
C GLU A 109 2.06 6.85 -5.61
N LYS A 110 0.91 6.45 -6.09
CA LYS A 110 0.69 5.21 -6.84
C LYS A 110 -0.51 5.34 -7.75
N TYR A 111 -0.61 4.46 -8.73
CA TYR A 111 -1.88 4.17 -9.38
C TYR A 111 -2.44 2.88 -8.81
N ARG A 112 -3.75 2.87 -8.53
CA ARG A 112 -4.46 1.71 -7.99
C ARG A 112 -5.66 1.35 -8.87
N ARG A 113 -5.86 0.05 -9.09
CA ARG A 113 -7.13 -0.54 -9.51
C ARG A 113 -7.60 -1.45 -8.40
N THR A 114 -8.90 -1.48 -8.15
CA THR A 114 -9.47 -2.37 -7.13
C THR A 114 -10.50 -3.28 -7.76
N TYR A 115 -10.39 -4.56 -7.44
CA TYR A 115 -11.30 -5.62 -7.86
C TYR A 115 -11.95 -6.25 -6.62
N GLU A 116 -13.20 -6.66 -6.78
CA GLU A 116 -13.88 -7.50 -5.82
C GLU A 116 -13.98 -8.92 -6.38
N MET A 117 -13.54 -9.91 -5.59
CA MET A 117 -13.62 -11.34 -5.90
C MET A 117 -14.20 -12.09 -4.70
N GLY A 118 -15.53 -12.26 -4.70
CA GLY A 118 -16.23 -12.78 -3.52
C GLY A 118 -16.12 -11.84 -2.33
N GLU A 119 -15.50 -12.31 -1.24
CA GLU A 119 -15.28 -11.50 -0.02
C GLU A 119 -13.94 -10.73 -0.02
N PHE A 120 -13.14 -10.87 -1.09
CA PHE A 120 -11.82 -10.27 -1.16
C PHE A 120 -11.84 -8.96 -1.93
N HIS A 121 -11.07 -7.97 -1.45
CA HIS A 121 -10.65 -6.83 -2.24
C HIS A 121 -9.22 -7.05 -2.71
N ILE A 122 -9.02 -7.00 -4.02
CA ILE A 122 -7.72 -7.18 -4.64
C ILE A 122 -7.29 -5.87 -5.29
N MET A 123 -6.22 -5.28 -4.80
CA MET A 123 -5.65 -4.05 -5.31
C MET A 123 -4.45 -4.36 -6.19
N LEU A 124 -4.46 -3.80 -7.40
CA LEU A 124 -3.35 -3.79 -8.32
C LEU A 124 -2.70 -2.42 -8.25
N ASP A 125 -1.51 -2.35 -7.67
CA ASP A 125 -0.79 -1.12 -7.37
C ASP A 125 0.43 -0.95 -8.26
N GLU A 126 0.49 0.17 -8.97
CA GLU A 126 1.66 0.60 -9.73
C GLU A 126 2.36 1.70 -8.93
N LEU A 127 3.55 1.42 -8.39
CA LEU A 127 4.38 2.38 -7.68
C LEU A 127 5.55 2.86 -8.54
N PRO A 128 6.19 3.98 -8.22
CA PRO A 128 7.36 4.47 -8.94
C PRO A 128 8.54 3.49 -9.00
N TYR A 129 8.54 2.46 -8.15
CA TYR A 129 9.62 1.48 -8.05
C TYR A 129 9.20 0.03 -8.35
N GLY A 130 7.97 -0.20 -8.81
CA GLY A 130 7.50 -1.52 -9.22
C GLY A 130 6.01 -1.75 -8.97
N ASP A 131 5.56 -2.92 -9.38
CA ASP A 131 4.16 -3.33 -9.37
C ASP A 131 3.88 -4.29 -8.21
N PHE A 132 2.71 -4.13 -7.60
CA PHE A 132 2.33 -4.90 -6.42
C PHE A 132 0.87 -5.35 -6.49
N VAL A 133 0.58 -6.43 -5.77
CA VAL A 133 -0.78 -6.88 -5.50
C VAL A 133 -0.99 -6.88 -3.99
N GLU A 134 -2.05 -6.23 -3.53
CA GLU A 134 -2.56 -6.36 -2.16
C GLU A 134 -3.85 -7.15 -2.20
N ILE A 135 -4.03 -8.06 -1.26
CA ILE A 135 -5.27 -8.82 -1.07
C ILE A 135 -5.74 -8.58 0.35
N GLU A 136 -6.93 -8.03 0.49
CA GLU A 136 -7.63 -7.87 1.78
C GLU A 136 -8.69 -8.94 1.93
N GLY A 137 -8.82 -9.49 3.13
CA GLY A 137 -9.77 -10.54 3.46
C GLY A 137 -9.97 -10.71 4.95
N SER A 138 -10.72 -11.76 5.33
CA SER A 138 -11.14 -11.99 6.71
C SER A 138 -10.00 -12.53 7.60
N ASP A 139 -9.16 -13.41 7.06
CA ASP A 139 -8.12 -14.12 7.83
C ASP A 139 -6.99 -14.66 6.92
N ALA A 140 -5.93 -15.17 7.54
CA ALA A 140 -4.75 -15.68 6.86
C ALA A 140 -5.02 -16.89 5.95
N THR A 141 -5.98 -17.75 6.30
CA THR A 141 -6.32 -18.94 5.51
C THR A 141 -7.00 -18.52 4.21
N SER A 142 -8.02 -17.65 4.31
CA SER A 142 -8.73 -17.12 3.15
C SER A 142 -7.80 -16.33 2.22
N LEU A 143 -6.88 -15.52 2.77
CA LEU A 143 -5.88 -14.79 1.98
C LEU A 143 -4.93 -15.72 1.22
N ARG A 144 -4.53 -16.87 1.82
CA ARG A 144 -3.73 -17.89 1.13
C ARG A 144 -4.50 -18.50 -0.04
N GLU A 145 -5.77 -18.88 0.18
CA GLU A 145 -6.62 -19.42 -0.89
C GLU A 145 -6.83 -18.43 -2.05
N ALA A 146 -7.02 -17.13 -1.74
CA ALA A 146 -7.12 -16.09 -2.75
C ALA A 146 -5.81 -15.92 -3.53
N SER A 147 -4.66 -15.97 -2.85
CA SER A 147 -3.33 -15.92 -3.47
C SER A 147 -3.11 -17.10 -4.42
N ASP A 148 -3.48 -18.31 -4.00
CA ASP A 148 -3.37 -19.52 -4.84
C ASP A 148 -4.23 -19.42 -6.11
N LYS A 149 -5.47 -18.91 -6.01
CA LYS A 149 -6.34 -18.65 -7.16
C LYS A 149 -5.73 -17.66 -8.16
N LEU A 150 -4.97 -16.68 -7.67
CA LEU A 150 -4.25 -15.70 -8.48
C LEU A 150 -2.87 -16.20 -8.95
N GLU A 151 -2.50 -17.44 -8.65
CA GLU A 151 -1.19 -18.02 -8.98
C GLU A 151 -0.01 -17.26 -8.36
N LEU A 152 -0.22 -16.66 -7.18
CA LEU A 152 0.80 -15.95 -6.42
C LEU A 152 1.43 -16.89 -5.38
N GLU A 153 2.76 -16.93 -5.36
CA GLU A 153 3.52 -17.70 -4.37
C GLU A 153 3.43 -17.04 -2.99
N PHE A 154 2.69 -17.65 -2.07
CA PHE A 154 2.42 -17.05 -0.74
C PHE A 154 3.70 -16.87 0.09
N SER A 155 4.72 -17.68 -0.12
CA SER A 155 6.02 -17.56 0.56
C SER A 155 6.77 -16.26 0.18
N ALA A 156 6.39 -15.60 -0.93
CA ALA A 156 6.91 -14.30 -1.34
C ALA A 156 6.13 -13.11 -0.74
N ALA A 157 5.23 -13.37 0.21
CA ALA A 157 4.47 -12.32 0.89
C ALA A 157 5.38 -11.31 1.60
N ILE A 158 5.05 -10.03 1.46
CA ILE A 158 5.86 -8.91 1.95
C ILE A 158 5.23 -8.31 3.21
N PRO A 159 5.79 -8.54 4.40
CA PRO A 159 5.27 -8.00 5.66
C PRO A 159 5.77 -6.56 5.91
N ALA A 160 5.77 -5.71 4.88
CA ALA A 160 6.26 -4.34 4.95
C ALA A 160 5.34 -3.38 4.19
N SER A 161 5.27 -2.13 4.65
CA SER A 161 4.58 -1.08 3.90
C SER A 161 5.39 -0.61 2.69
N TYR A 162 4.75 0.02 1.71
CA TYR A 162 5.43 0.61 0.56
C TYR A 162 6.52 1.61 0.95
N LEU A 163 6.25 2.47 1.94
CA LEU A 163 7.28 3.40 2.42
C LEU A 163 8.45 2.69 3.12
N ALA A 164 8.21 1.59 3.84
CA ALA A 164 9.30 0.83 4.45
C ALA A 164 10.19 0.13 3.39
N LEU A 165 9.61 -0.34 2.30
CA LEU A 165 10.37 -0.85 1.15
C LEU A 165 11.19 0.26 0.50
N PHE A 166 10.57 1.43 0.32
CA PHE A 166 11.25 2.59 -0.24
C PHE A 166 12.35 3.13 0.68
N ASP A 167 12.13 3.20 2.00
CA ASP A 167 13.19 3.54 2.97
C ASP A 167 14.42 2.63 2.80
N GLY A 168 14.20 1.33 2.67
CA GLY A 168 15.28 0.37 2.44
C GLY A 168 15.99 0.58 1.10
N LEU A 169 15.26 0.87 0.02
CA LEU A 169 15.82 1.21 -1.28
C LEU A 169 16.63 2.51 -1.22
N ALA A 170 16.04 3.55 -0.63
CA ALA A 170 16.66 4.86 -0.50
C ALA A 170 17.96 4.79 0.30
N GLN A 171 17.98 4.04 1.41
CA GLN A 171 19.18 3.81 2.21
C GLN A 171 20.29 3.12 1.40
N ARG A 172 19.96 2.07 0.63
CA ARG A 172 20.94 1.35 -0.22
C ARG A 172 21.50 2.21 -1.34
N ARG A 173 20.70 3.13 -1.86
CA ARG A 173 21.07 4.01 -2.98
C ARG A 173 21.53 5.41 -2.58
N GLY A 174 21.52 5.76 -1.28
CA GLY A 174 21.88 7.08 -0.78
C GLY A 174 20.90 8.18 -1.23
N MET A 175 19.61 7.87 -1.31
CA MET A 175 18.54 8.76 -1.77
C MET A 175 17.72 9.29 -0.59
N ASP A 176 17.04 10.42 -0.80
CA ASP A 176 16.00 10.90 0.12
C ASP A 176 14.76 10.00 0.06
N SER A 177 14.29 9.53 1.21
CA SER A 177 13.10 8.68 1.32
C SER A 177 11.79 9.43 1.61
N SER A 178 11.82 10.75 1.67
CA SER A 178 10.62 11.55 1.97
C SER A 178 9.67 11.70 0.78
N HIS A 179 10.16 11.45 -0.46
CA HIS A 179 9.41 11.66 -1.70
C HIS A 179 9.40 10.40 -2.59
N LEU A 180 8.48 9.50 -2.35
CA LEU A 180 8.19 8.35 -3.21
C LEU A 180 7.17 8.76 -4.29
N THR A 181 7.58 9.56 -5.26
CA THR A 181 6.73 10.07 -6.33
C THR A 181 7.24 9.63 -7.70
N PHE A 182 6.34 9.58 -8.70
CA PHE A 182 6.74 9.25 -10.07
C PHE A 182 7.75 10.25 -10.63
N SER A 183 7.63 11.53 -10.25
CA SER A 183 8.57 12.56 -10.68
C SER A 183 9.94 12.41 -10.03
N ALA A 184 10.01 12.10 -8.73
CA ALA A 184 11.27 11.95 -8.00
C ALA A 184 12.09 10.73 -8.46
N LEU A 185 11.43 9.66 -8.90
CA LEU A 185 12.07 8.44 -9.37
C LEU A 185 12.15 8.35 -10.91
N ASN A 186 11.78 9.41 -11.62
CA ASN A 186 11.80 9.41 -13.08
C ASN A 186 13.22 9.17 -13.63
N GLY A 187 13.36 8.19 -14.53
CA GLY A 187 14.64 7.80 -15.13
C GLY A 187 15.52 6.91 -14.27
N LEU A 188 15.13 6.59 -13.03
CA LEU A 188 15.85 5.61 -12.21
C LEU A 188 15.46 4.19 -12.65
N GLN A 189 16.46 3.37 -12.91
CA GLN A 189 16.25 1.94 -13.11
C GLN A 189 16.36 1.24 -11.75
N ILE A 190 15.26 0.64 -11.30
CA ILE A 190 15.15 -0.07 -10.04
C ILE A 190 14.91 -1.55 -10.36
N ALA A 191 15.84 -2.40 -9.95
CA ALA A 191 15.75 -3.84 -10.13
C ALA A 191 15.10 -4.50 -8.89
N GLU A 192 14.56 -5.70 -9.06
CA GLU A 192 13.99 -6.50 -7.97
C GLU A 192 14.93 -6.64 -6.77
N GLY A 193 16.22 -6.91 -7.03
CA GLY A 193 17.24 -7.05 -5.99
C GLY A 193 17.46 -5.78 -5.17
N ASP A 194 17.15 -4.61 -5.73
CA ASP A 194 17.24 -3.33 -5.01
C ASP A 194 16.16 -3.21 -3.92
N LEU A 195 15.01 -3.85 -4.12
CA LEU A 195 13.90 -3.84 -3.17
C LEU A 195 14.07 -4.86 -2.05
N GLY A 196 14.89 -5.90 -2.27
CA GLY A 196 15.05 -7.01 -1.32
C GLY A 196 13.79 -7.88 -1.20
N VAL A 197 13.00 -7.95 -2.27
CA VAL A 197 11.80 -8.78 -2.37
C VAL A 197 11.92 -9.77 -3.52
N PHE A 198 11.11 -10.82 -3.48
CA PHE A 198 11.01 -11.79 -4.58
C PHE A 198 9.66 -11.62 -5.27
N PRO A 199 9.61 -11.78 -6.61
CA PRO A 199 8.34 -11.76 -7.32
C PRO A 199 7.52 -12.99 -6.94
N ALA A 200 6.22 -12.75 -6.71
CA ALA A 200 5.28 -13.83 -6.35
C ALA A 200 4.66 -14.48 -7.57
N ASP A 201 4.64 -13.81 -8.73
CA ASP A 201 4.11 -14.35 -9.97
C ASP A 201 5.16 -15.25 -10.64
N LYS A 202 4.71 -16.46 -11.03
CA LYS A 202 5.55 -17.38 -11.82
C LYS A 202 5.66 -16.85 -13.26
N LEU A 203 6.88 -16.83 -13.79
CA LEU A 203 7.15 -16.48 -15.20
C LEU A 203 6.51 -17.51 -16.15
#